data_4ba33825030d0f174899ea03a78802d1
#
_entry.id   4ba33825030d0f174899ea03a78802d1
#
_cell.length_a   1.000
_cell.length_b   1.000
_cell.length_c   1.000
_cell.angle_alpha   90.00
_cell.angle_beta   90.00
_cell.angle_gamma   90.00
#
_symmetry.space_group_name_H-M   'P 1'
#
loop_
_entity.id
_entity.type
_entity.pdbx_description
1 polymer ?
#
loop_
_entity_poly.entity_id
_entity_poly.type
_entity_poly.pdbx_seq_one_letter_code
_entity_poly.pdbx_strand_id
1 'polypeptide(L)'
;KTEHLHHAVGQCYRCGTVIEPRVSPQWFVKMKPLAEKALEVVRNGEVKILPKRMEKIYYNWLENIRDWCISRQIWWGHRIPAWYGPDKHVFVAMDGAEAKEQAKKHYGHDVELSQEEDVLDTWFSSALWPFSTMGWPEKTKELDLFYPTSTLVTGADIIFFWVARMIMFGMYELKKIPFKNVF
;
A
#
# COMPACT_ATOMS: atom_id res chain seq x y z
N LYS A 1 43.96 14.96 4.34
CA LYS A 1 43.64 15.94 5.40
C LYS A 1 42.44 15.40 6.13
N THR A 2 42.55 15.18 7.45
CA THR A 2 41.42 14.77 8.29
C THR A 2 40.85 16.04 8.91
N GLU A 3 39.54 16.26 8.72
CA GLU A 3 38.85 17.41 9.33
C GLU A 3 37.83 16.87 10.35
N HIS A 4 37.73 17.54 11.48
CA HIS A 4 36.72 17.22 12.48
C HIS A 4 35.38 17.86 12.07
N LEU A 5 34.37 17.01 11.88
CA LEU A 5 33.01 17.45 11.53
C LEU A 5 32.06 17.15 12.69
N HIS A 6 31.33 18.16 13.15
CA HIS A 6 30.24 17.99 14.09
C HIS A 6 28.92 17.86 13.34
N HIS A 7 28.24 16.71 13.49
CA HIS A 7 26.93 16.50 12.91
C HIS A 7 26.01 15.73 13.88
N ALA A 8 24.69 15.89 13.69
CA ALA A 8 23.72 15.14 14.46
C ALA A 8 23.61 13.71 13.94
N VAL A 9 23.64 12.72 14.85
CA VAL A 9 23.46 11.31 14.54
C VAL A 9 22.16 10.85 15.16
N GLY A 10 21.30 10.19 14.35
CA GLY A 10 20.05 9.61 14.81
C GLY A 10 20.29 8.49 15.81
N GLN A 11 19.55 8.49 16.90
CA GLN A 11 19.60 7.46 17.92
C GLN A 11 18.22 6.90 18.19
N CYS A 12 18.14 5.61 18.53
CA CYS A 12 16.92 4.99 19.00
C CYS A 12 16.47 5.69 20.31
N TYR A 13 15.26 6.24 20.30
CA TYR A 13 14.72 6.94 21.48
C TYR A 13 14.55 6.03 22.70
N ARG A 14 14.53 4.72 22.52
CA ARG A 14 14.31 3.74 23.59
C ARG A 14 15.62 3.24 24.22
N CYS A 15 16.64 2.92 23.43
CA CYS A 15 17.88 2.31 23.91
C CYS A 15 19.15 3.17 23.66
N GLY A 16 19.04 4.33 23.01
CA GLY A 16 20.15 5.22 22.72
C GLY A 16 21.15 4.71 21.68
N THR A 17 20.92 3.53 21.09
CA THR A 17 21.79 2.99 20.04
C THR A 17 21.73 3.86 18.79
N VAL A 18 22.90 4.12 18.19
CA VAL A 18 23.01 4.85 16.92
C VAL A 18 22.28 4.06 15.82
N ILE A 19 21.45 4.77 15.05
CA ILE A 19 20.71 4.21 13.92
C ILE A 19 21.59 4.29 12.68
N GLU A 20 21.85 3.13 12.07
CA GLU A 20 22.59 3.04 10.81
C GLU A 20 21.66 2.59 9.68
N PRO A 21 21.59 3.33 8.55
CA PRO A 21 20.82 2.90 7.39
C PRO A 21 21.41 1.60 6.81
N ARG A 22 20.55 0.59 6.58
CA ARG A 22 20.93 -0.67 5.94
C ARG A 22 20.08 -0.89 4.70
N VAL A 23 20.73 -1.28 3.61
CA VAL A 23 20.04 -1.71 2.39
C VAL A 23 19.65 -3.18 2.55
N SER A 24 18.39 -3.49 2.33
CA SER A 24 17.84 -4.84 2.33
C SER A 24 16.78 -5.00 1.25
N PRO A 25 16.50 -6.21 0.76
CA PRO A 25 15.37 -6.47 -0.12
C PRO A 25 14.07 -6.02 0.56
N GLN A 26 13.21 -5.35 -0.22
CA GLN A 26 11.94 -4.82 0.26
C GLN A 26 10.88 -5.01 -0.82
N TRP A 27 9.63 -5.07 -0.42
CA TRP A 27 8.50 -5.09 -1.33
C TRP A 27 8.08 -3.67 -1.71
N PHE A 28 7.95 -3.44 -3.02
CA PHE A 28 7.56 -2.14 -3.57
C PHE A 28 6.36 -2.24 -4.49
N VAL A 29 5.52 -1.23 -4.44
CA VAL A 29 4.46 -0.99 -5.43
C VAL A 29 4.94 0.06 -6.41
N LYS A 30 4.85 -0.21 -7.72
CA LYS A 30 5.05 0.79 -8.77
C LYS A 30 3.88 1.77 -8.76
N MET A 31 4.11 2.97 -8.24
CA MET A 31 3.06 3.92 -7.96
C MET A 31 2.61 4.74 -9.18
N LYS A 32 3.49 5.01 -10.12
CA LYS A 32 3.19 5.91 -11.24
C LYS A 32 1.95 5.53 -12.04
N PRO A 33 1.75 4.26 -12.48
CA PRO A 33 0.55 3.88 -13.23
C PRO A 33 -0.76 4.03 -12.42
N LEU A 34 -0.69 3.83 -11.10
CA LEU A 34 -1.83 4.00 -10.20
C LEU A 34 -2.15 5.48 -9.98
N ALA A 35 -1.11 6.30 -9.84
CA ALA A 35 -1.23 7.74 -9.67
C ALA A 35 -1.84 8.44 -10.89
N GLU A 36 -1.51 8.02 -12.09
CA GLU A 36 -2.07 8.57 -13.33
C GLU A 36 -3.61 8.48 -13.35
N LYS A 37 -4.15 7.32 -12.99
CA LYS A 37 -5.60 7.13 -12.89
C LYS A 37 -6.23 7.92 -11.75
N ALA A 38 -5.56 7.99 -10.61
CA ALA A 38 -6.03 8.77 -9.48
C ALA A 38 -6.02 10.29 -9.77
N LEU A 39 -5.04 10.79 -10.51
CA LEU A 39 -5.01 12.18 -10.99
C LEU A 39 -6.14 12.48 -11.95
N GLU A 40 -6.41 11.57 -12.89
CA GLU A 40 -7.44 11.72 -13.91
C GLU A 40 -8.82 11.97 -13.29
N VAL A 41 -9.24 11.14 -12.34
CA VAL A 41 -10.60 11.21 -11.75
C VAL A 41 -10.84 12.45 -10.87
N VAL A 42 -9.78 13.08 -10.37
CA VAL A 42 -9.89 14.37 -9.66
C VAL A 42 -9.86 15.53 -10.66
N ARG A 43 -9.02 15.47 -11.69
CA ARG A 43 -8.95 16.51 -12.73
C ARG A 43 -10.23 16.66 -13.54
N ASN A 44 -10.91 15.55 -13.85
CA ASN A 44 -12.16 15.55 -14.59
C ASN A 44 -13.40 15.81 -13.68
N GLY A 45 -13.20 15.89 -12.36
CA GLY A 45 -14.23 16.24 -11.38
C GLY A 45 -15.13 15.08 -10.94
N GLU A 46 -14.78 13.83 -11.28
CA GLU A 46 -15.49 12.65 -10.75
C GLU A 46 -15.32 12.55 -9.23
N VAL A 47 -14.12 12.87 -8.72
CA VAL A 47 -13.85 13.04 -7.30
C VAL A 47 -13.55 14.50 -7.00
N LYS A 48 -14.25 15.09 -6.03
CA LYS A 48 -14.07 16.49 -5.61
C LYS A 48 -13.42 16.54 -4.23
N ILE A 49 -12.32 17.25 -4.10
CA ILE A 49 -11.65 17.50 -2.81
C ILE A 49 -12.03 18.90 -2.34
N LEU A 50 -12.62 18.99 -1.18
CA LEU A 50 -13.16 20.21 -0.60
C LEU A 50 -12.51 20.56 0.76
N PRO A 51 -12.15 21.80 1.01
CA PRO A 51 -12.21 22.93 0.06
C PRO A 51 -11.18 22.78 -1.07
N LYS A 52 -11.45 23.38 -2.23
CA LYS A 52 -10.67 23.23 -3.47
C LYS A 52 -9.15 23.46 -3.30
N ARG A 53 -8.74 24.32 -2.37
CA ARG A 53 -7.32 24.55 -2.07
C ARG A 53 -6.56 23.27 -1.69
N MET A 54 -7.23 22.24 -1.20
CA MET A 54 -6.62 20.95 -0.79
C MET A 54 -6.27 20.06 -1.99
N GLU A 55 -6.86 20.30 -3.16
CA GLU A 55 -6.47 19.61 -4.39
C GLU A 55 -4.99 19.84 -4.73
N LYS A 56 -4.44 21.00 -4.38
CA LYS A 56 -3.02 21.30 -4.61
C LYS A 56 -2.09 20.32 -3.88
N ILE A 57 -2.43 19.92 -2.67
CA ILE A 57 -1.68 18.93 -1.88
C ILE A 57 -1.73 17.56 -2.57
N TYR A 58 -2.93 17.17 -2.99
CA TYR A 58 -3.18 15.92 -3.72
C TYR A 58 -2.37 15.84 -5.01
N TYR A 59 -2.47 16.87 -5.87
CA TYR A 59 -1.76 16.92 -7.15
C TYR A 59 -0.25 16.91 -6.96
N ASN A 60 0.28 17.78 -6.09
CA ASN A 60 1.72 17.88 -5.86
C ASN A 60 2.32 16.55 -5.41
N TRP A 61 1.61 15.81 -4.56
CA TRP A 61 2.09 14.51 -4.09
C TRP A 61 2.06 13.45 -5.20
N LEU A 62 0.96 13.35 -5.94
CA LEU A 62 0.79 12.35 -6.99
C LEU A 62 1.67 12.58 -8.22
N GLU A 63 1.87 13.83 -8.60
CA GLU A 63 2.73 14.19 -9.74
C GLU A 63 4.21 13.89 -9.46
N ASN A 64 4.63 13.93 -8.19
CA ASN A 64 5.99 13.65 -7.76
C ASN A 64 6.13 12.29 -7.06
N ILE A 65 5.17 11.38 -7.27
CA ILE A 65 5.12 10.12 -6.53
C ILE A 65 6.30 9.22 -6.84
N ARG A 66 6.84 8.61 -5.79
CA ARG A 66 7.87 7.56 -5.88
C ARG A 66 7.25 6.20 -5.57
N ASP A 67 7.94 5.14 -5.97
CA ASP A 67 7.53 3.79 -5.64
C ASP A 67 7.43 3.62 -4.12
N TRP A 68 6.41 2.91 -3.69
CA TRP A 68 6.04 2.78 -2.29
C TRP A 68 6.58 1.48 -1.72
N CYS A 69 7.51 1.57 -0.79
CA CYS A 69 7.90 0.43 0.03
C CYS A 69 6.75 0.04 0.95
N ILE A 70 6.24 -1.18 0.81
CA ILE A 70 5.08 -1.69 1.56
C ILE A 70 5.45 -2.70 2.63
N SER A 71 6.69 -3.17 2.69
CA SER A 71 7.15 -4.10 3.72
C SER A 71 7.61 -3.35 4.98
N ARG A 72 7.29 -3.91 6.14
CA ARG A 72 7.64 -3.37 7.46
C ARG A 72 8.19 -4.48 8.35
N GLN A 73 9.31 -4.21 9.00
CA GLN A 73 9.99 -5.09 9.95
C GLN A 73 9.47 -4.83 11.36
N ILE A 74 8.19 -5.10 11.59
CA ILE A 74 7.50 -4.94 12.86
C ILE A 74 6.72 -6.21 13.23
N TRP A 75 6.44 -6.41 14.48
CA TRP A 75 5.81 -7.66 14.95
C TRP A 75 4.30 -7.71 14.72
N TRP A 76 3.66 -6.55 14.59
CA TRP A 76 2.22 -6.46 14.44
C TRP A 76 1.83 -5.93 13.05
N GLY A 77 0.97 -6.66 12.36
CA GLY A 77 0.45 -6.28 11.05
C GLY A 77 -0.01 -7.48 10.23
N HIS A 78 -0.43 -7.23 9.01
CA HIS A 78 -0.78 -8.27 8.05
C HIS A 78 0.49 -8.81 7.41
N ARG A 79 0.84 -10.05 7.71
CA ARG A 79 2.01 -10.71 7.13
C ARG A 79 1.88 -10.77 5.61
N ILE A 80 2.95 -10.46 4.90
CA ILE A 80 2.95 -10.49 3.44
C ILE A 80 2.70 -11.93 2.97
N PRO A 81 1.69 -12.16 2.10
CA PRO A 81 1.30 -13.49 1.65
C PRO A 81 2.20 -13.99 0.52
N ALA A 82 3.49 -14.06 0.80
CA ALA A 82 4.53 -14.53 -0.11
C ALA A 82 5.36 -15.63 0.53
N TRP A 83 5.73 -16.64 -0.27
CA TRP A 83 6.53 -17.77 0.16
C TRP A 83 7.72 -17.95 -0.79
N TYR A 84 8.85 -18.31 -0.25
CA TYR A 84 10.10 -18.48 -0.96
C TYR A 84 10.46 -19.97 -1.09
N GLY A 85 10.76 -20.39 -2.31
CA GLY A 85 11.31 -21.69 -2.61
C GLY A 85 12.83 -21.77 -2.34
N PRO A 86 13.44 -22.96 -2.53
CA PRO A 86 14.88 -23.19 -2.27
C PRO A 86 15.80 -22.28 -3.11
N ASP A 87 15.38 -21.92 -4.30
CA ASP A 87 16.09 -21.03 -5.24
C ASP A 87 15.69 -19.55 -5.10
N LYS A 88 14.93 -19.21 -4.05
CA LYS A 88 14.33 -17.90 -3.80
C LYS A 88 13.24 -17.49 -4.79
N HIS A 89 12.69 -18.45 -5.55
CA HIS A 89 11.48 -18.19 -6.33
C HIS A 89 10.34 -17.80 -5.40
N VAL A 90 9.55 -16.78 -5.79
CA VAL A 90 8.48 -16.22 -4.96
C VAL A 90 7.12 -16.74 -5.42
N PHE A 91 6.38 -17.29 -4.49
CA PHE A 91 4.98 -17.69 -4.67
C PHE A 91 4.08 -16.76 -3.85
N VAL A 92 3.15 -16.09 -4.49
CA VAL A 92 2.12 -15.29 -3.82
C VAL A 92 0.83 -16.08 -3.81
N ALA A 93 0.26 -16.30 -2.63
CA ALA A 93 -0.91 -17.15 -2.43
C ALA A 93 -1.78 -16.65 -1.28
N MET A 94 -3.00 -17.13 -1.19
CA MET A 94 -3.91 -16.81 -0.07
C MET A 94 -3.45 -17.44 1.24
N ASP A 95 -2.88 -18.66 1.14
CA ASP A 95 -2.36 -19.39 2.29
C ASP A 95 -1.19 -20.31 1.90
N GLY A 96 -0.61 -20.96 2.91
CA GLY A 96 0.52 -21.85 2.72
C GLY A 96 0.18 -23.15 1.96
N ALA A 97 -1.08 -23.56 1.93
CA ALA A 97 -1.52 -24.74 1.18
C ALA A 97 -1.49 -24.43 -0.32
N GLU A 98 -2.08 -23.32 -0.72
CA GLU A 98 -2.03 -22.84 -2.10
C GLU A 98 -0.59 -22.58 -2.56
N ALA A 99 0.24 -21.97 -1.70
CA ALA A 99 1.65 -21.75 -2.02
C ALA A 99 2.39 -23.06 -2.31
N LYS A 100 2.14 -24.13 -1.53
CA LYS A 100 2.73 -25.47 -1.76
C LYS A 100 2.24 -26.08 -3.07
N GLU A 101 0.99 -25.92 -3.43
CA GLU A 101 0.46 -26.39 -4.71
C GLU A 101 1.12 -25.66 -5.90
N GLN A 102 1.27 -24.34 -5.79
CA GLN A 102 1.98 -23.55 -6.79
C GLN A 102 3.44 -24.00 -6.93
N ALA A 103 4.14 -24.21 -5.80
CA ALA A 103 5.51 -24.68 -5.78
C ALA A 103 5.66 -26.10 -6.37
N LYS A 104 4.75 -27.01 -6.03
CA LYS A 104 4.73 -28.38 -6.59
C LYS A 104 4.55 -28.37 -8.10
N LYS A 105 3.71 -27.47 -8.64
CA LYS A 105 3.57 -27.28 -10.10
C LYS A 105 4.84 -26.72 -10.73
N HIS A 106 5.53 -25.82 -10.04
CA HIS A 106 6.76 -25.18 -10.53
C HIS A 106 7.95 -26.14 -10.53
N TYR A 107 8.17 -26.87 -9.42
CA TYR A 107 9.35 -27.76 -9.24
C TYR A 107 9.12 -29.21 -9.67
N GLY A 108 7.87 -29.63 -9.86
CA GLY A 108 7.52 -31.02 -10.17
C GLY A 108 7.55 -31.98 -8.98
N HIS A 109 7.89 -31.50 -7.80
CA HIS A 109 7.92 -32.25 -6.53
C HIS A 109 7.63 -31.35 -5.34
N ASP A 110 7.38 -31.93 -4.19
CA ASP A 110 7.17 -31.17 -2.97
C ASP A 110 8.48 -30.56 -2.48
N VAL A 111 8.44 -29.28 -2.13
CA VAL A 111 9.57 -28.50 -1.59
C VAL A 111 9.15 -27.80 -0.31
N GLU A 112 10.14 -27.54 0.54
CA GLU A 112 9.94 -26.69 1.71
C GLU A 112 9.88 -25.23 1.31
N LEU A 113 8.91 -24.49 1.86
CA LEU A 113 8.71 -23.06 1.61
C LEU A 113 8.88 -22.28 2.92
N SER A 114 9.52 -21.13 2.84
CA SER A 114 9.58 -20.15 3.92
C SER A 114 8.69 -18.97 3.59
N GLN A 115 7.78 -18.61 4.52
CA GLN A 115 6.95 -17.42 4.33
C GLN A 115 7.73 -16.15 4.65
N GLU A 116 7.45 -15.07 3.92
CA GLU A 116 7.96 -13.73 4.20
C GLU A 116 7.70 -13.36 5.68
N GLU A 117 8.72 -12.79 6.34
CA GLU A 117 8.62 -12.40 7.75
C GLU A 117 8.04 -11.01 7.94
N ASP A 118 8.21 -10.14 6.94
CA ASP A 118 7.71 -8.78 6.96
C ASP A 118 6.18 -8.72 6.90
N VAL A 119 5.64 -7.63 7.43
CA VAL A 119 4.22 -7.31 7.36
C VAL A 119 3.99 -6.14 6.40
N LEU A 120 2.75 -6.01 5.92
CA LEU A 120 2.35 -4.90 5.06
C LEU A 120 2.27 -3.58 5.83
N ASP A 121 2.62 -2.49 5.16
CA ASP A 121 2.34 -1.13 5.61
C ASP A 121 0.84 -0.99 5.95
N THR A 122 0.54 -0.37 7.07
CA THR A 122 -0.83 -0.10 7.52
C THR A 122 -1.67 0.60 6.44
N TRP A 123 -1.07 1.52 5.69
CA TRP A 123 -1.76 2.24 4.62
C TRP A 123 -2.11 1.36 3.42
N PHE A 124 -1.50 0.18 3.27
CA PHE A 124 -1.85 -0.77 2.22
C PHE A 124 -3.24 -1.37 2.47
N SER A 125 -3.45 -1.95 3.65
CA SER A 125 -4.77 -2.48 4.02
C SER A 125 -5.82 -1.39 4.20
N SER A 126 -5.45 -0.22 4.75
CA SER A 126 -6.35 0.92 4.91
C SER A 126 -6.89 1.46 3.58
N ALA A 127 -6.14 1.31 2.50
CA ALA A 127 -6.59 1.72 1.17
C ALA A 127 -7.75 0.88 0.62
N LEU A 128 -7.93 -0.33 1.14
CA LEU A 128 -9.04 -1.23 0.76
C LEU A 128 -10.36 -0.87 1.46
N TRP A 129 -10.32 -0.03 2.48
CA TRP A 129 -11.45 0.25 3.38
C TRP A 129 -12.76 0.57 2.65
N PRO A 130 -12.81 1.41 1.60
CA PRO A 130 -14.08 1.78 0.96
C PRO A 130 -14.87 0.63 0.37
N PHE A 131 -14.26 -0.51 0.10
CA PHE A 131 -14.90 -1.66 -0.52
C PHE A 131 -14.71 -2.96 0.27
N SER A 132 -13.62 -3.14 1.00
CA SER A 132 -13.41 -4.34 1.81
C SER A 132 -14.42 -4.46 2.95
N THR A 133 -14.83 -3.33 3.57
CA THR A 133 -15.86 -3.29 4.62
C THR A 133 -17.26 -3.61 4.10
N MET A 134 -17.46 -3.60 2.79
CA MET A 134 -18.71 -3.95 2.12
C MET A 134 -18.67 -5.36 1.50
N GLY A 135 -17.67 -6.17 1.87
CA GLY A 135 -17.56 -7.58 1.54
C GLY A 135 -16.70 -7.92 0.32
N TRP A 136 -16.05 -6.93 -0.35
CA TRP A 136 -15.09 -7.24 -1.40
C TRP A 136 -14.00 -8.20 -0.89
N PRO A 137 -13.57 -9.21 -1.67
CA PRO A 137 -13.74 -9.40 -3.11
C PRO A 137 -15.05 -10.05 -3.55
N GLU A 138 -15.94 -10.41 -2.64
CA GLU A 138 -17.23 -10.98 -2.98
C GLU A 138 -18.21 -9.94 -3.54
N LYS A 139 -19.15 -10.40 -4.37
CA LYS A 139 -20.23 -9.57 -4.87
C LYS A 139 -21.36 -9.54 -3.85
N THR A 140 -21.39 -8.50 -3.03
CA THR A 140 -22.42 -8.30 -2.00
C THR A 140 -23.43 -7.24 -2.40
N LYS A 141 -24.62 -7.29 -1.79
CA LYS A 141 -25.66 -6.26 -1.99
C LYS A 141 -25.21 -4.89 -1.45
N GLU A 142 -24.43 -4.90 -0.37
CA GLU A 142 -23.88 -3.71 0.28
C GLU A 142 -22.88 -3.01 -0.67
N LEU A 143 -22.00 -3.77 -1.32
CA LEU A 143 -21.04 -3.24 -2.28
C LEU A 143 -21.76 -2.64 -3.49
N ASP A 144 -22.76 -3.34 -4.03
CA ASP A 144 -23.54 -2.84 -5.19
C ASP A 144 -24.34 -1.57 -4.85
N LEU A 145 -24.86 -1.46 -3.63
CA LEU A 145 -25.72 -0.35 -3.20
C LEU A 145 -24.90 0.88 -2.77
N PHE A 146 -23.81 0.69 -2.01
CA PHE A 146 -23.10 1.78 -1.33
C PHE A 146 -21.79 2.19 -1.99
N TYR A 147 -21.26 1.42 -2.93
CA TYR A 147 -20.03 1.77 -3.63
C TYR A 147 -20.33 2.29 -5.05
N PRO A 148 -19.86 3.49 -5.44
CA PRO A 148 -19.07 4.45 -4.65
C PRO A 148 -19.91 5.17 -3.59
N THR A 149 -19.28 5.52 -2.47
CA THR A 149 -19.94 6.33 -1.43
C THR A 149 -20.09 7.78 -1.87
N SER A 150 -21.02 8.51 -1.24
CA SER A 150 -21.26 9.90 -1.60
C SER A 150 -20.17 10.84 -1.09
N THR A 151 -19.70 10.61 0.14
CA THR A 151 -18.80 11.53 0.83
C THR A 151 -17.87 10.82 1.79
N LEU A 152 -16.61 11.23 1.78
CA LEU A 152 -15.59 10.89 2.78
C LEU A 152 -15.24 12.17 3.56
N VAL A 153 -15.19 12.08 4.89
CA VAL A 153 -14.68 13.15 5.76
C VAL A 153 -13.40 12.67 6.43
N THR A 154 -12.34 13.45 6.33
CA THR A 154 -11.02 13.07 6.87
C THR A 154 -10.15 14.28 7.19
N GLY A 155 -8.99 14.05 7.84
CA GLY A 155 -7.99 15.10 8.08
C GLY A 155 -7.20 15.45 6.81
N ALA A 156 -6.86 16.71 6.67
CA ALA A 156 -6.07 17.19 5.53
C ALA A 156 -4.66 16.58 5.48
N ASP A 157 -4.11 16.21 6.61
CA ASP A 157 -2.79 15.59 6.79
C ASP A 157 -2.70 14.17 6.21
N ILE A 158 -3.82 13.48 6.03
CA ILE A 158 -3.86 12.13 5.47
C ILE A 158 -4.45 12.05 4.05
N ILE A 159 -4.62 13.17 3.36
CA ILE A 159 -5.07 13.19 1.95
C ILE A 159 -4.16 12.32 1.07
N PHE A 160 -2.84 12.47 1.19
CA PHE A 160 -1.90 11.70 0.38
C PHE A 160 -1.62 10.30 0.95
N PHE A 161 -1.75 10.09 2.26
CA PHE A 161 -1.58 8.76 2.85
C PHE A 161 -2.77 7.85 2.63
N TRP A 162 -3.98 8.38 2.77
CA TRP A 162 -5.19 7.57 2.77
C TRP A 162 -6.10 7.83 1.56
N VAL A 163 -6.51 9.08 1.35
CA VAL A 163 -7.46 9.41 0.27
C VAL A 163 -6.92 9.02 -1.10
N ALA A 164 -5.69 9.43 -1.41
CA ALA A 164 -5.05 9.11 -2.69
C ALA A 164 -4.92 7.60 -2.91
N ARG A 165 -4.52 6.86 -1.86
CA ARG A 165 -4.40 5.40 -1.94
C ARG A 165 -5.73 4.70 -2.09
N MET A 166 -6.79 5.13 -1.41
CA MET A 166 -8.14 4.59 -1.62
C MET A 166 -8.62 4.80 -3.06
N ILE A 167 -8.35 5.97 -3.65
CA ILE A 167 -8.69 6.23 -5.05
C ILE A 167 -7.89 5.32 -5.98
N MET A 168 -6.58 5.18 -5.76
CA MET A 168 -5.72 4.27 -6.54
C MET A 168 -6.25 2.83 -6.51
N PHE A 169 -6.53 2.30 -5.31
CA PHE A 169 -6.99 0.93 -5.15
C PHE A 169 -8.40 0.73 -5.72
N GLY A 170 -9.32 1.65 -5.50
CA GLY A 170 -10.65 1.60 -6.11
C GLY A 170 -10.61 1.58 -7.63
N MET A 171 -9.78 2.46 -8.23
CA MET A 171 -9.58 2.50 -9.68
C MET A 171 -8.84 1.26 -10.21
N TYR A 172 -7.94 0.67 -9.42
CA TYR A 172 -7.20 -0.52 -9.83
C TYR A 172 -8.05 -1.78 -9.73
N GLU A 173 -8.72 -2.03 -8.60
CA GLU A 173 -9.48 -3.26 -8.33
C GLU A 173 -10.87 -3.23 -8.95
N LEU A 174 -11.66 -2.17 -8.68
CA LEU A 174 -13.06 -2.10 -9.08
C LEU A 174 -13.30 -1.29 -10.37
N LYS A 175 -12.28 -0.57 -10.87
CA LYS A 175 -12.39 0.34 -12.02
C LYS A 175 -13.43 1.46 -11.79
N LYS A 176 -13.68 1.80 -10.53
CA LYS A 176 -14.62 2.82 -10.09
C LYS A 176 -14.02 3.67 -8.98
N ILE A 177 -14.40 4.94 -8.93
CA ILE A 177 -14.04 5.83 -7.83
C ILE A 177 -14.62 5.32 -6.50
N PRO A 178 -13.90 5.45 -5.36
CA PRO A 178 -14.43 4.98 -4.07
C PRO A 178 -15.47 5.92 -3.44
N PHE A 179 -15.40 7.20 -3.74
CA PHE A 179 -16.30 8.26 -3.23
C PHE A 179 -16.32 9.45 -4.17
N LYS A 180 -17.41 10.24 -4.11
CA LYS A 180 -17.59 11.41 -4.99
C LYS A 180 -17.01 12.70 -4.41
N ASN A 181 -17.10 12.88 -3.09
CA ASN A 181 -16.64 14.08 -2.39
C ASN A 181 -15.75 13.74 -1.22
N VAL A 182 -14.72 14.56 -0.99
CA VAL A 182 -13.78 14.47 0.16
C VAL A 182 -13.77 15.81 0.88
N PHE A 183 -14.05 15.79 2.18
CA PHE A 183 -14.01 16.95 3.06
C PHE A 183 -12.91 16.80 4.12
#